data_66f6ebe8c6a61ed5aa705e9de8c04c3f
#
_entry.id   66f6ebe8c6a61ed5aa705e9de8c04c3f
#
_cell.length_a   1.000
_cell.length_b   1.000
_cell.length_c   1.000
_cell.angle_alpha   90.00
_cell.angle_beta   90.00
_cell.angle_gamma   90.00
#
_symmetry.space_group_name_H-M   'P 1'
#
loop_
_entity.id
_entity.type
_entity.pdbx_description
1 polymer ?
#
loop_
_entity_poly.entity_id
_entity_poly.type
_entity_poly.pdbx_seq_one_letter_code
_entity_poly.pdbx_strand_id
1 'polypeptide(L)'
;MKKISRIYLGLVFLLLYLPIFYLIAYAFNAGGDMNAFTGFTLEHFQSLFEDTRLMLILSQTFLLAFLSALIATIIGTFGAIYIYQSKKKFEGPFLSINNILMVAPDVMIGASFLILFTTIKFQLGFASVLMSHVAF
;
A
#
# COMPACT_ATOMS: atom_id res chain seq x y z
N MET A 1 21.51 6.44 -29.58
CA MET A 1 20.20 6.11 -29.01
C MET A 1 20.25 5.75 -27.51
N LYS A 2 21.10 4.82 -27.06
CA LYS A 2 21.14 4.38 -25.64
C LYS A 2 21.42 5.50 -24.59
N LYS A 3 22.21 6.52 -24.92
CA LYS A 3 22.51 7.64 -24.00
C LYS A 3 21.29 8.58 -23.80
N ILE A 4 20.61 8.93 -24.88
CA ILE A 4 19.43 9.80 -24.85
C ILE A 4 18.30 9.11 -24.07
N SER A 5 18.08 7.83 -24.28
CA SER A 5 17.08 7.04 -23.54
C SER A 5 17.36 7.01 -22.02
N ARG A 6 18.62 6.92 -21.60
CA ARG A 6 19.01 6.96 -20.19
C ARG A 6 18.79 8.32 -19.56
N ILE A 7 19.12 9.39 -20.29
CA ILE A 7 18.90 10.78 -19.81
C ILE A 7 17.41 11.03 -19.66
N TYR A 8 16.60 10.65 -20.65
CA TYR A 8 15.15 10.75 -20.58
C TYR A 8 14.56 9.99 -19.39
N LEU A 9 14.98 8.74 -19.21
CA LEU A 9 14.54 7.94 -18.07
C LEU A 9 14.94 8.56 -16.73
N GLY A 10 16.17 9.04 -16.62
CA GLY A 10 16.63 9.75 -15.41
C GLY A 10 15.82 10.99 -15.10
N LEU A 11 15.46 11.77 -16.13
CA LEU A 11 14.63 12.98 -15.97
C LEU A 11 13.21 12.63 -15.53
N VAL A 12 12.62 11.58 -16.09
CA VAL A 12 11.29 11.10 -15.68
C VAL A 12 11.32 10.65 -14.21
N PHE A 13 12.33 9.88 -13.80
CA PHE A 13 12.47 9.49 -12.40
C PHE A 13 12.66 10.70 -11.49
N LEU A 14 13.52 11.64 -11.88
CA LEU A 14 13.72 12.87 -11.10
C LEU A 14 12.39 13.61 -10.88
N LEU A 15 11.59 13.79 -11.92
CA LEU A 15 10.31 14.48 -11.83
C LEU A 15 9.31 13.70 -10.93
N LEU A 16 9.27 12.38 -11.04
CA LEU A 16 8.40 11.54 -10.20
C LEU A 16 8.81 11.55 -8.72
N TYR A 17 10.10 11.57 -8.44
CA TYR A 17 10.60 11.55 -7.06
C TYR A 17 10.79 12.95 -6.45
N LEU A 18 10.75 14.01 -7.25
CA LEU A 18 10.92 15.39 -6.77
C LEU A 18 9.96 15.74 -5.62
N PRO A 19 8.64 15.43 -5.68
CA PRO A 19 7.74 15.68 -4.55
C PRO A 19 8.15 14.94 -3.28
N ILE A 20 8.70 13.74 -3.41
CA ILE A 20 9.17 12.94 -2.26
C ILE A 20 10.40 13.59 -1.64
N PHE A 21 11.37 14.01 -2.45
CA PHE A 21 12.56 14.73 -1.95
C PHE A 21 12.18 16.05 -1.28
N TYR A 22 11.20 16.75 -1.85
CA TYR A 22 10.65 17.96 -1.24
C TYR A 22 10.08 17.68 0.14
N LEU A 23 9.23 16.67 0.28
CA LEU A 23 8.66 16.26 1.56
C LEU A 23 9.75 15.84 2.57
N ILE A 24 10.76 15.11 2.13
CA ILE A 24 11.90 14.74 2.98
C ILE A 24 12.65 15.97 3.49
N ALA A 25 12.92 16.94 2.62
CA ALA A 25 13.60 18.18 3.02
C ALA A 25 12.77 18.97 4.06
N TYR A 26 11.47 19.09 3.83
CA TYR A 26 10.57 19.80 4.73
C TYR A 26 10.25 19.04 6.02
N ALA A 27 10.45 17.73 6.08
CA ALA A 27 10.37 16.97 7.34
C ALA A 27 11.41 17.45 8.39
N PHE A 28 12.49 18.10 7.94
CA PHE A 28 13.52 18.70 8.79
C PHE A 28 13.36 20.21 8.95
N ASN A 29 12.29 20.82 8.42
CA ASN A 29 12.08 22.25 8.52
C ASN A 29 11.56 22.63 9.91
N ALA A 30 12.20 23.56 10.60
CA ALA A 30 11.78 24.06 11.92
C ALA A 30 10.44 24.81 11.87
N GLY A 31 10.06 25.39 10.73
CA GLY A 31 8.74 25.98 10.53
C GLY A 31 7.66 24.92 10.34
N GLY A 32 6.48 25.14 10.91
CA GLY A 32 5.35 24.22 10.83
C GLY A 32 4.62 24.22 9.47
N ASP A 33 5.09 24.95 8.47
CA ASP A 33 4.50 25.03 7.14
C ASP A 33 5.51 24.70 6.03
N MET A 34 5.01 24.47 4.83
CA MET A 34 5.82 24.14 3.64
C MET A 34 6.10 25.36 2.75
N ASN A 35 5.78 26.59 3.21
CA ASN A 35 5.93 27.79 2.39
C ASN A 35 7.35 28.34 2.39
N ALA A 36 8.07 28.16 3.52
CA ALA A 36 9.44 28.62 3.66
C ALA A 36 10.26 27.66 4.52
N PHE A 37 11.52 27.45 4.13
CA PHE A 37 12.47 26.71 4.95
C PHE A 37 13.07 27.68 6.00
N THR A 38 12.70 27.50 7.27
CA THR A 38 13.06 28.43 8.36
C THR A 38 14.24 27.97 9.18
N GLY A 39 14.69 26.72 9.01
CA GLY A 39 15.82 26.15 9.70
C GLY A 39 15.74 24.63 9.80
N PHE A 40 16.82 24.01 10.26
CA PHE A 40 16.87 22.57 10.46
C PHE A 40 16.45 22.20 11.89
N THR A 41 15.56 21.20 12.01
CA THR A 41 15.14 20.63 13.31
C THR A 41 14.96 19.13 13.24
N LEU A 42 15.06 18.45 14.39
CA LEU A 42 14.69 17.06 14.61
C LEU A 42 13.51 16.93 15.57
N GLU A 43 12.95 18.03 16.06
CA GLU A 43 11.87 18.04 17.04
C GLU A 43 10.62 17.29 16.53
N HIS A 44 10.31 17.36 15.24
CA HIS A 44 9.19 16.63 14.65
C HIS A 44 9.34 15.11 14.81
N PHE A 45 10.56 14.61 14.69
CA PHE A 45 10.82 13.18 14.89
C PHE A 45 10.75 12.81 16.37
N GLN A 46 11.25 13.68 17.27
CA GLN A 46 11.14 13.44 18.70
C GLN A 46 9.67 13.44 19.15
N SER A 47 8.89 14.43 18.77
CA SER A 47 7.46 14.51 19.09
C SER A 47 6.67 13.33 18.54
N LEU A 48 7.06 12.80 17.37
CA LEU A 48 6.45 11.61 16.77
C LEU A 48 6.66 10.37 17.65
N PHE A 49 7.87 10.18 18.21
CA PHE A 49 8.16 9.06 19.11
C PHE A 49 7.53 9.24 20.51
N GLU A 50 7.27 10.46 20.94
CA GLU A 50 6.57 10.77 22.20
C GLU A 50 5.06 10.61 22.09
N ASP A 51 4.50 10.68 20.86
CA ASP A 51 3.06 10.49 20.64
C ASP A 51 2.68 9.01 20.70
N THR A 52 2.22 8.58 21.85
CA THR A 52 1.76 7.21 22.11
C THR A 52 0.68 6.75 21.12
N ARG A 53 -0.21 7.66 20.69
CA ARG A 53 -1.29 7.34 19.75
C ARG A 53 -0.72 7.03 18.36
N LEU A 54 0.20 7.83 17.87
CA LEU A 54 0.88 7.57 16.59
C LEU A 54 1.67 6.28 16.64
N MET A 55 2.38 5.99 17.73
CA MET A 55 3.12 4.75 17.91
C MET A 55 2.21 3.51 17.89
N LEU A 56 1.04 3.60 18.53
CA LEU A 56 0.05 2.53 18.47
C LEU A 56 -0.49 2.31 17.04
N ILE A 57 -0.82 3.38 16.32
CA ILE A 57 -1.29 3.30 14.94
C ILE A 57 -0.21 2.69 14.03
N LEU A 58 1.04 3.13 14.16
CA LEU A 58 2.16 2.56 13.42
C LEU A 58 2.32 1.06 13.69
N SER A 59 2.32 0.66 14.96
CA SER A 59 2.45 -0.74 15.36
C SER A 59 1.32 -1.60 14.79
N GLN A 60 0.08 -1.11 14.84
CA GLN A 60 -1.07 -1.79 14.25
C GLN A 60 -0.96 -1.89 12.73
N THR A 61 -0.47 -0.85 12.06
CA THR A 61 -0.25 -0.84 10.61
C THR A 61 0.81 -1.85 10.19
N PHE A 62 1.94 -1.91 10.90
CA PHE A 62 2.97 -2.91 10.66
C PHE A 62 2.46 -4.33 10.89
N LEU A 63 1.73 -4.56 11.98
CA LEU A 63 1.13 -5.85 12.26
C LEU A 63 0.14 -6.26 11.16
N LEU A 64 -0.72 -5.35 10.74
CA LEU A 64 -1.68 -5.57 9.66
C LEU A 64 -0.96 -5.92 8.35
N ALA A 65 0.05 -5.16 7.97
CA ALA A 65 0.82 -5.39 6.75
C ALA A 65 1.52 -6.76 6.78
N PHE A 66 2.13 -7.11 7.91
CA PHE A 66 2.80 -8.40 8.08
C PHE A 66 1.81 -9.57 8.00
N LEU A 67 0.69 -9.50 8.73
CA LEU A 67 -0.31 -10.55 8.75
C LEU A 67 -0.99 -10.71 7.38
N SER A 68 -1.37 -9.61 6.73
CA SER A 68 -1.99 -9.68 5.41
C SER A 68 -1.04 -10.29 4.37
N ALA A 69 0.21 -9.84 4.34
CA ALA A 69 1.21 -10.38 3.42
C ALA A 69 1.46 -11.89 3.67
N LEU A 70 1.58 -12.30 4.94
CA LEU A 70 1.79 -13.70 5.31
C LEU A 70 0.61 -14.57 4.86
N ILE A 71 -0.62 -14.18 5.22
CA ILE A 71 -1.82 -14.96 4.92
C ILE A 71 -2.06 -15.00 3.41
N ALA A 72 -1.99 -13.84 2.74
CA ALA A 72 -2.16 -13.76 1.29
C ALA A 72 -1.11 -14.59 0.54
N THR A 73 0.15 -14.58 0.98
CA THR A 73 1.21 -15.41 0.38
C THR A 73 0.91 -16.89 0.52
N ILE A 74 0.47 -17.34 1.71
CA ILE A 74 0.10 -18.74 1.93
C ILE A 74 -1.06 -19.15 1.01
N ILE A 75 -2.14 -18.38 1.03
CA ILE A 75 -3.33 -18.66 0.21
C ILE A 75 -2.98 -18.62 -1.28
N GLY A 76 -2.26 -17.60 -1.72
CA GLY A 76 -1.86 -17.43 -3.12
C GLY A 76 -0.93 -18.55 -3.60
N THR A 77 0.01 -18.98 -2.75
CA THR A 77 0.92 -20.09 -3.09
C THR A 77 0.17 -21.41 -3.26
N PHE A 78 -0.67 -21.76 -2.31
CA PHE A 78 -1.49 -22.99 -2.43
C PHE A 78 -2.49 -22.90 -3.58
N GLY A 79 -3.09 -21.72 -3.81
CA GLY A 79 -3.95 -21.45 -4.96
C GLY A 79 -3.21 -21.65 -6.30
N ALA A 80 -2.00 -21.10 -6.43
CA ALA A 80 -1.19 -21.25 -7.62
C ALA A 80 -0.78 -22.72 -7.89
N ILE A 81 -0.38 -23.45 -6.83
CA ILE A 81 -0.08 -24.88 -6.92
C ILE A 81 -1.31 -25.67 -7.37
N TYR A 82 -2.48 -25.38 -6.78
CA TYR A 82 -3.72 -26.04 -7.15
C TYR A 82 -4.09 -25.79 -8.62
N ILE A 83 -4.00 -24.54 -9.08
CA ILE A 83 -4.29 -24.18 -10.48
C ILE A 83 -3.31 -24.88 -11.41
N TYR A 84 -2.02 -24.92 -11.09
CA TYR A 84 -0.99 -25.58 -11.89
C TYR A 84 -1.24 -27.10 -12.04
N GLN A 85 -1.72 -27.75 -10.98
CA GLN A 85 -2.04 -29.17 -10.99
C GLN A 85 -3.42 -29.49 -11.57
N SER A 86 -4.27 -28.49 -11.76
CA SER A 86 -5.62 -28.63 -12.26
C SER A 86 -5.66 -28.86 -13.78
N LYS A 87 -6.79 -29.39 -14.28
CA LYS A 87 -7.00 -29.53 -15.72
C LYS A 87 -7.00 -28.13 -16.38
N LYS A 88 -6.38 -28.00 -17.54
CA LYS A 88 -6.31 -26.75 -18.34
C LYS A 88 -7.64 -26.02 -18.53
N LYS A 89 -8.78 -26.73 -18.42
CA LYS A 89 -10.12 -26.15 -18.51
C LYS A 89 -10.41 -25.13 -17.41
N PHE A 90 -9.81 -25.26 -16.22
CA PHE A 90 -10.06 -24.36 -15.09
C PHE A 90 -9.03 -23.23 -15.00
N GLU A 91 -7.85 -23.40 -15.59
CA GLU A 91 -6.76 -22.42 -15.57
C GLU A 91 -7.20 -21.06 -16.16
N GLY A 92 -7.82 -21.07 -17.33
CA GLY A 92 -8.25 -19.85 -18.03
C GLY A 92 -9.23 -18.98 -17.23
N PRO A 93 -10.35 -19.52 -16.73
CA PRO A 93 -11.28 -18.75 -15.89
C PRO A 93 -10.65 -18.16 -14.63
N PHE A 94 -9.80 -18.91 -13.91
CA PHE A 94 -9.13 -18.40 -12.71
C PHE A 94 -8.17 -17.25 -13.03
N LEU A 95 -7.34 -17.38 -14.06
CA LEU A 95 -6.43 -16.32 -14.49
C LEU A 95 -7.20 -15.09 -14.98
N SER A 96 -8.33 -15.27 -15.63
CA SER A 96 -9.18 -14.15 -16.09
C SER A 96 -9.75 -13.35 -14.91
N ILE A 97 -10.24 -14.02 -13.86
CA ILE A 97 -10.74 -13.36 -12.65
C ILE A 97 -9.60 -12.59 -11.96
N ASN A 98 -8.44 -13.21 -11.81
CA ASN A 98 -7.28 -12.56 -11.22
C ASN A 98 -6.85 -11.31 -12.00
N ASN A 99 -6.88 -11.36 -13.35
CA ASN A 99 -6.57 -10.22 -14.18
C ASN A 99 -7.58 -9.06 -14.03
N ILE A 100 -8.86 -9.36 -13.79
CA ILE A 100 -9.88 -8.33 -13.53
C ILE A 100 -9.53 -7.57 -12.25
N LEU A 101 -9.13 -8.25 -11.19
CA LEU A 101 -8.73 -7.62 -9.94
C LEU A 101 -7.51 -6.71 -10.10
N MET A 102 -6.52 -7.11 -10.93
CA MET A 102 -5.33 -6.30 -11.21
C MET A 102 -5.63 -4.97 -11.95
N VAL A 103 -6.72 -4.92 -12.73
CA VAL A 103 -7.11 -3.74 -13.52
C VAL A 103 -8.15 -2.88 -12.79
N ALA A 104 -8.86 -3.45 -11.83
CA ALA A 104 -9.88 -2.73 -11.08
C ALA A 104 -9.25 -1.61 -10.21
N PRO A 105 -9.83 -0.40 -10.18
CA PRO A 105 -9.34 0.68 -9.33
C PRO A 105 -9.44 0.29 -7.84
N ASP A 106 -8.36 0.44 -7.09
CA ASP A 106 -8.27 0.09 -5.67
C ASP A 106 -9.40 0.71 -4.82
N VAL A 107 -9.77 1.96 -5.15
CA VAL A 107 -10.86 2.68 -4.47
C VAL A 107 -12.20 1.95 -4.63
N MET A 108 -12.46 1.38 -5.82
CA MET A 108 -13.70 0.63 -6.06
C MET A 108 -13.73 -0.68 -5.26
N ILE A 109 -12.59 -1.35 -5.16
CA ILE A 109 -12.46 -2.58 -4.37
C ILE A 109 -12.67 -2.26 -2.89
N GLY A 110 -12.00 -1.24 -2.37
CA GLY A 110 -12.17 -0.80 -0.98
C GLY A 110 -13.62 -0.41 -0.65
N ALA A 111 -14.27 0.35 -1.54
CA ALA A 111 -15.68 0.71 -1.39
C ALA A 111 -16.60 -0.52 -1.41
N SER A 112 -16.33 -1.51 -2.27
CA SER A 112 -17.09 -2.75 -2.35
C SER A 112 -17.01 -3.55 -1.06
N PHE A 113 -15.81 -3.68 -0.46
CA PHE A 113 -15.65 -4.33 0.84
C PHE A 113 -16.36 -3.57 1.97
N LEU A 114 -16.32 -2.23 1.96
CA LEU A 114 -17.05 -1.43 2.93
C LEU A 114 -18.56 -1.69 2.85
N ILE A 115 -19.13 -1.68 1.64
CA ILE A 115 -20.55 -1.98 1.42
C ILE A 115 -20.86 -3.40 1.86
N LEU A 116 -20.05 -4.38 1.49
CA LEU A 116 -20.23 -5.77 1.88
C LEU A 116 -20.27 -5.90 3.40
N PHE A 117 -19.26 -5.43 4.12
CA PHE A 117 -19.17 -5.56 5.57
C PHE A 117 -20.30 -4.83 6.30
N THR A 118 -20.69 -3.64 5.83
CA THR A 118 -21.83 -2.92 6.41
C THR A 118 -23.16 -3.63 6.16
N THR A 119 -23.35 -4.23 4.98
CA THR A 119 -24.57 -4.97 4.63
C THR A 119 -24.74 -6.23 5.48
N ILE A 120 -23.64 -6.99 5.70
CA ILE A 120 -23.67 -8.20 6.54
C ILE A 120 -23.52 -7.85 8.04
N LYS A 121 -23.49 -6.56 8.39
CA LYS A 121 -23.29 -6.07 9.77
C LYS A 121 -22.01 -6.58 10.43
N PHE A 122 -20.96 -6.81 9.63
CA PHE A 122 -19.64 -7.16 10.14
C PHE A 122 -18.99 -5.92 10.74
N GLN A 123 -18.41 -6.04 11.93
CA GLN A 123 -17.79 -4.91 12.63
C GLN A 123 -16.58 -4.39 11.84
N LEU A 124 -16.62 -3.08 11.51
CA LEU A 124 -15.49 -2.41 10.88
C LEU A 124 -14.36 -2.20 11.91
N GLY A 125 -13.14 -2.55 11.52
CA GLY A 125 -11.96 -2.44 12.37
C GLY A 125 -10.79 -3.25 11.81
N PHE A 126 -9.86 -3.63 12.66
CA PHE A 126 -8.66 -4.35 12.25
C PHE A 126 -8.96 -5.61 11.43
N ALA A 127 -9.95 -6.41 11.87
CA ALA A 127 -10.29 -7.66 11.18
C ALA A 127 -10.86 -7.43 9.77
N SER A 128 -11.76 -6.45 9.59
CA SER A 128 -12.33 -6.13 8.27
C SER A 128 -11.25 -5.63 7.30
N VAL A 129 -10.32 -4.78 7.78
CA VAL A 129 -9.21 -4.29 6.97
C VAL A 129 -8.25 -5.43 6.63
N LEU A 130 -7.92 -6.30 7.57
CA LEU A 130 -7.09 -7.49 7.32
C LEU A 130 -7.70 -8.39 6.26
N MET A 131 -9.00 -8.71 6.38
CA MET A 131 -9.70 -9.54 5.39
C MET A 131 -9.69 -8.91 4.01
N SER A 132 -9.91 -7.61 3.91
CA SER A 132 -9.83 -6.88 2.64
C SER A 132 -8.44 -6.97 2.00
N HIS A 133 -7.37 -6.77 2.79
CA HIS A 133 -5.99 -6.84 2.30
C HIS A 133 -5.55 -8.26 1.91
N VAL A 134 -6.10 -9.29 2.56
CA VAL A 134 -5.81 -10.69 2.21
C VAL A 134 -6.56 -11.10 0.94
N ALA A 135 -7.76 -10.56 0.71
CA ALA A 135 -8.60 -10.92 -0.43
C ALA A 135 -8.21 -10.17 -1.73
N PHE A 136 -7.54 -9.04 -1.59
CA PHE A 136 -7.04 -8.22 -2.70
C PHE A 136 -5.56 -8.47 -2.98
#